data_8bc3026593857c84e3e5b0649c523554
#
_entry.id   8bc3026593857c84e3e5b0649c523554
#
_cell.length_a   1.000
_cell.length_b   1.000
_cell.length_c   1.000
_cell.angle_alpha   90.00
_cell.angle_beta   90.00
_cell.angle_gamma   90.00
#
_symmetry.space_group_name_H-M   'P 1'
#
loop_
_entity.id
_entity.type
_entity.pdbx_description
1 polymer ?
#
loop_
_entity_poly.entity_id
_entity_poly.type
_entity_poly.pdbx_seq_one_letter_code
_entity_poly.pdbx_strand_id
1 'polypeptide(L)'
;MKINEKFLENYLNSNSPTGFEYELGGQKLWMENIAKFVDRVEIDNYGTAYGVMGNMESDFKVVIEAHADEISWFVNYIDSKGYIKVIKNGGSDATIAPSMRVTLWGENGPIDGIFGHPAIHIHYRKKESDLDSIFIDIGASSKEDVENMGIKVGTVVTFKDQFMKLGKDYYTGRALDNRIGGFMIAEVARRLKEKGKELPYKLYVVNSVQEEIGLRGAQMITQSIKPNVAIITDVCHETSSPCYTASKEGEHIAGQGGVVTRAPAVHNKLRKLVIDTANKKKIPFQLAASSTSTGTDTDAFAYSNGGVPSVLISLPLKYMHTTCETVHKDDVENVIKLIYNTLLNIEENHNFKYNA
;
A
#
# COMPACT_ATOMS: atom_id res chain seq x y z
N MET A 1 -21.28 -3.82 -8.72
CA MET A 1 -21.14 -5.00 -7.82
C MET A 1 -20.70 -4.47 -6.48
N LYS A 2 -21.16 -5.07 -5.38
CA LYS A 2 -20.66 -4.67 -4.04
C LYS A 2 -19.22 -5.16 -3.86
N ILE A 3 -18.39 -4.38 -3.16
CA ILE A 3 -17.04 -4.79 -2.77
C ILE A 3 -17.11 -5.94 -1.75
N ASN A 4 -16.05 -6.75 -1.68
CA ASN A 4 -15.93 -7.84 -0.71
C ASN A 4 -15.38 -7.29 0.62
N GLU A 5 -16.25 -6.68 1.43
CA GLU A 5 -15.85 -6.08 2.72
C GLU A 5 -15.21 -7.09 3.68
N LYS A 6 -15.60 -8.38 3.62
CA LYS A 6 -14.98 -9.40 4.48
C LYS A 6 -13.52 -9.67 4.10
N PHE A 7 -13.20 -9.70 2.81
CA PHE A 7 -11.81 -9.80 2.37
C PHE A 7 -11.03 -8.53 2.76
N LEU A 8 -11.61 -7.35 2.56
CA LEU A 8 -11.02 -6.09 2.96
C LEU A 8 -10.63 -6.10 4.44
N GLU A 9 -11.58 -6.42 5.34
CA GLU A 9 -11.35 -6.49 6.78
C GLU A 9 -10.25 -7.50 7.14
N ASN A 10 -10.32 -8.71 6.60
CA ASN A 10 -9.32 -9.74 6.87
C ASN A 10 -7.93 -9.33 6.38
N TYR A 11 -7.85 -8.73 5.20
CA TYR A 11 -6.59 -8.31 4.58
C TYR A 11 -5.95 -7.15 5.35
N LEU A 12 -6.72 -6.14 5.74
CA LEU A 12 -6.21 -5.01 6.54
C LEU A 12 -5.85 -5.43 7.98
N ASN A 13 -6.49 -6.44 8.54
CA ASN A 13 -6.16 -6.98 9.87
C ASN A 13 -5.00 -7.98 9.85
N SER A 14 -4.57 -8.48 8.69
CA SER A 14 -3.36 -9.29 8.58
C SER A 14 -2.12 -8.42 8.72
N ASN A 15 -0.93 -9.00 8.81
CA ASN A 15 0.31 -8.27 8.98
C ASN A 15 1.18 -8.45 7.75
N SER A 16 1.76 -7.33 7.30
CA SER A 16 2.56 -7.28 6.07
C SER A 16 3.71 -6.27 6.20
N PRO A 17 4.47 -6.29 7.32
CA PRO A 17 5.55 -5.32 7.48
C PRO A 17 6.62 -5.52 6.42
N THR A 18 7.16 -4.42 5.93
CA THR A 18 8.17 -4.37 4.88
C THR A 18 9.28 -5.41 5.07
N GLY A 19 9.47 -6.28 4.09
CA GLY A 19 10.42 -7.40 4.10
C GLY A 19 9.91 -8.69 4.73
N PHE A 20 8.68 -8.73 5.27
CA PHE A 20 8.03 -9.88 5.91
C PHE A 20 6.59 -10.10 5.45
N GLU A 21 6.24 -9.57 4.29
CA GLU A 21 4.88 -9.53 3.74
C GLU A 21 4.30 -10.94 3.56
N TYR A 22 5.15 -11.87 3.13
CA TYR A 22 4.75 -13.27 2.94
C TYR A 22 4.78 -14.05 4.25
N GLU A 23 5.85 -13.92 5.04
CA GLU A 23 6.06 -14.69 6.29
C GLU A 23 4.95 -14.42 7.31
N LEU A 24 4.53 -13.16 7.49
CA LEU A 24 3.51 -12.77 8.45
C LEU A 24 2.07 -12.83 7.90
N GLY A 25 1.92 -13.28 6.65
CA GLY A 25 0.65 -13.79 6.13
C GLY A 25 -0.16 -12.81 5.28
N GLY A 26 0.16 -11.52 5.23
CA GLY A 26 -0.58 -10.55 4.40
C GLY A 26 -0.58 -10.93 2.92
N GLN A 27 0.59 -11.25 2.38
CA GLN A 27 0.72 -11.65 0.99
C GLN A 27 0.06 -13.02 0.70
N LYS A 28 0.17 -13.97 1.63
CA LYS A 28 -0.51 -15.29 1.50
C LYS A 28 -2.02 -15.14 1.37
N LEU A 29 -2.61 -14.31 2.24
CA LEU A 29 -4.05 -14.05 2.24
C LEU A 29 -4.51 -13.40 0.92
N TRP A 30 -3.70 -12.46 0.39
CA TRP A 30 -3.97 -11.82 -0.89
C TRP A 30 -3.92 -12.85 -2.03
N MET A 31 -2.88 -13.70 -2.08
CA MET A 31 -2.73 -14.77 -3.08
C MET A 31 -3.90 -15.76 -3.06
N GLU A 32 -4.32 -16.22 -1.88
CA GLU A 32 -5.47 -17.12 -1.70
C GLU A 32 -6.79 -16.49 -2.19
N ASN A 33 -6.92 -15.18 -2.04
CA ASN A 33 -8.11 -14.49 -2.53
C ASN A 33 -8.10 -14.33 -4.04
N ILE A 34 -6.97 -13.86 -4.63
CA ILE A 34 -6.91 -13.57 -6.07
C ILE A 34 -6.93 -14.84 -6.92
N ALA A 35 -6.42 -15.97 -6.41
CA ALA A 35 -6.41 -17.26 -7.10
C ALA A 35 -7.80 -17.72 -7.59
N LYS A 36 -8.86 -17.20 -7.00
CA LYS A 36 -10.25 -17.49 -7.40
C LYS A 36 -10.67 -16.80 -8.71
N PHE A 37 -9.91 -15.81 -9.16
CA PHE A 37 -10.32 -14.88 -10.20
C PHE A 37 -9.35 -14.78 -11.38
N VAL A 38 -8.15 -15.31 -11.23
CA VAL A 38 -7.08 -15.28 -12.26
C VAL A 38 -6.76 -16.70 -12.74
N ASP A 39 -6.04 -16.82 -13.85
CA ASP A 39 -5.71 -18.11 -14.45
C ASP A 39 -4.52 -18.78 -13.74
N ARG A 40 -3.60 -17.98 -13.19
CA ARG A 40 -2.49 -18.45 -12.34
C ARG A 40 -2.06 -17.39 -11.34
N VAL A 41 -1.47 -17.82 -10.23
CA VAL A 41 -0.84 -16.96 -9.21
C VAL A 41 0.61 -17.37 -9.06
N GLU A 42 1.49 -16.40 -9.02
CA GLU A 42 2.93 -16.59 -8.86
C GLU A 42 3.46 -15.64 -7.77
N ILE A 43 4.64 -15.94 -7.26
CA ILE A 43 5.39 -15.13 -6.31
C ILE A 43 6.85 -15.14 -6.69
N ASP A 44 7.53 -14.01 -6.59
CA ASP A 44 8.96 -13.91 -6.85
C ASP A 44 9.82 -14.25 -5.62
N ASN A 45 11.14 -14.17 -5.78
CA ASN A 45 12.10 -14.52 -4.72
C ASN A 45 12.07 -13.57 -3.50
N TYR A 46 11.48 -12.39 -3.62
CA TYR A 46 11.37 -11.40 -2.56
C TYR A 46 9.95 -11.24 -2.02
N GLY A 47 9.00 -12.03 -2.56
CA GLY A 47 7.64 -12.05 -2.04
C GLY A 47 6.64 -11.19 -2.82
N THR A 48 7.03 -10.52 -3.92
CA THR A 48 6.07 -9.87 -4.81
C THR A 48 5.16 -10.93 -5.42
N ALA A 49 3.87 -10.86 -5.10
CA ALA A 49 2.87 -11.79 -5.63
C ALA A 49 2.11 -11.16 -6.80
N TYR A 50 1.76 -11.99 -7.78
CA TYR A 50 0.95 -11.53 -8.90
C TYR A 50 0.02 -12.60 -9.45
N GLY A 51 -1.15 -12.17 -9.88
CA GLY A 51 -2.08 -12.98 -10.65
C GLY A 51 -1.98 -12.66 -12.14
N VAL A 52 -2.18 -13.65 -13.00
CA VAL A 52 -2.20 -13.47 -14.46
C VAL A 52 -3.54 -13.92 -15.01
N MET A 53 -4.15 -13.11 -15.89
CA MET A 53 -5.41 -13.41 -16.56
C MET A 53 -5.51 -12.72 -17.94
N GLY A 54 -6.54 -13.03 -18.70
CA GLY A 54 -6.79 -12.46 -20.04
C GLY A 54 -6.25 -13.33 -21.16
N ASN A 55 -5.84 -12.74 -22.28
CA ASN A 55 -5.31 -13.50 -23.40
C ASN A 55 -3.88 -13.98 -23.13
N MET A 56 -3.74 -15.24 -22.72
CA MET A 56 -2.45 -15.83 -22.35
C MET A 56 -1.47 -16.00 -23.51
N GLU A 57 -1.95 -15.92 -24.75
CA GLU A 57 -1.12 -16.01 -25.98
C GLU A 57 -0.62 -14.64 -26.45
N SER A 58 -1.17 -13.55 -25.91
CA SER A 58 -0.75 -12.19 -26.28
C SER A 58 0.63 -11.85 -25.73
N ASP A 59 1.46 -11.24 -26.57
CA ASP A 59 2.73 -10.64 -26.16
C ASP A 59 2.55 -9.25 -25.52
N PHE A 60 1.34 -8.64 -25.68
CA PHE A 60 1.05 -7.35 -25.06
C PHE A 60 0.68 -7.54 -23.60
N LYS A 61 1.46 -6.96 -22.71
CA LYS A 61 1.36 -7.12 -21.26
C LYS A 61 0.93 -5.82 -20.60
N VAL A 62 -0.15 -5.88 -19.87
CA VAL A 62 -0.64 -4.77 -19.04
C VAL A 62 -0.48 -5.16 -17.58
N VAL A 63 -0.01 -4.23 -16.76
CA VAL A 63 0.09 -4.39 -15.31
C VAL A 63 -0.91 -3.45 -14.65
N ILE A 64 -1.62 -3.95 -13.63
CA ILE A 64 -2.20 -3.13 -12.56
C ILE A 64 -1.46 -3.48 -11.28
N GLU A 65 -1.10 -2.47 -10.50
CA GLU A 65 -0.17 -2.66 -9.39
C GLU A 65 -0.54 -1.82 -8.18
N ALA A 66 -0.27 -2.36 -6.99
CA ALA A 66 -0.25 -1.70 -5.69
C ALA A 66 0.73 -2.42 -4.77
N HIS A 67 1.23 -1.74 -3.71
CA HIS A 67 2.14 -2.41 -2.78
C HIS A 67 1.43 -3.09 -1.61
N ALA A 68 2.05 -4.17 -1.13
CA ALA A 68 1.55 -5.04 -0.09
C ALA A 68 2.08 -4.70 1.30
N ASP A 69 3.23 -4.01 1.35
CA ASP A 69 3.93 -3.76 2.59
C ASP A 69 3.34 -2.60 3.41
N GLU A 70 3.70 -2.60 4.67
CA GLU A 70 3.35 -1.57 5.65
C GLU A 70 4.59 -1.17 6.45
N ILE A 71 4.66 0.11 6.84
CA ILE A 71 5.69 0.62 7.74
C ILE A 71 5.70 -0.14 9.07
N SER A 72 6.89 -0.29 9.65
CA SER A 72 7.08 -1.07 10.88
C SER A 72 8.35 -0.64 11.62
N TRP A 73 8.78 -1.45 12.58
CA TRP A 73 10.00 -1.23 13.34
C TRP A 73 10.80 -2.51 13.43
N PHE A 74 12.13 -2.39 13.66
CA PHE A 74 12.98 -3.51 14.05
C PHE A 74 13.50 -3.30 15.46
N VAL A 75 13.55 -4.38 16.24
CA VAL A 75 14.34 -4.41 17.49
C VAL A 75 15.80 -4.16 17.15
N ASN A 76 16.39 -3.11 17.72
CA ASN A 76 17.78 -2.75 17.50
C ASN A 76 18.67 -3.04 18.69
N TYR A 77 18.15 -2.89 19.92
CA TYR A 77 18.91 -3.10 21.15
C TYR A 77 17.98 -3.48 22.30
N ILE A 78 18.45 -4.35 23.18
CA ILE A 78 17.76 -4.78 24.41
C ILE A 78 18.68 -4.43 25.59
N ASP A 79 18.18 -3.61 26.52
CA ASP A 79 18.96 -3.23 27.68
C ASP A 79 18.94 -4.29 28.79
N SER A 80 19.80 -4.11 29.82
CA SER A 80 19.91 -5.07 30.93
C SER A 80 18.64 -5.19 31.80
N LYS A 81 17.70 -4.25 31.67
CA LYS A 81 16.42 -4.24 32.40
C LYS A 81 15.25 -4.80 31.56
N GLY A 82 15.50 -5.23 30.32
CA GLY A 82 14.49 -5.77 29.42
C GLY A 82 13.76 -4.74 28.55
N TYR A 83 14.14 -3.46 28.58
CA TYR A 83 13.58 -2.48 27.66
C TYR A 83 14.20 -2.58 26.28
N ILE A 84 13.37 -2.42 25.25
CA ILE A 84 13.72 -2.66 23.86
C ILE A 84 13.76 -1.35 23.08
N LYS A 85 14.90 -1.07 22.44
CA LYS A 85 15.07 0.04 21.49
C LYS A 85 14.82 -0.45 20.07
N VAL A 86 14.24 0.41 19.25
CA VAL A 86 13.86 0.09 17.86
C VAL A 86 14.48 1.06 16.86
N ILE A 87 14.54 0.61 15.61
CA ILE A 87 14.81 1.46 14.44
C ILE A 87 13.64 1.37 13.48
N LYS A 88 13.50 2.38 12.62
CA LYS A 88 12.43 2.45 11.61
C LYS A 88 12.64 1.39 10.52
N ASN A 89 11.53 0.84 10.07
CA ASN A 89 11.44 0.07 8.84
C ASN A 89 10.38 0.75 7.96
N GLY A 90 10.82 1.53 6.98
CA GLY A 90 9.98 2.48 6.25
C GLY A 90 9.74 3.81 6.98
N GLY A 91 8.67 4.49 6.65
CA GLY A 91 8.32 5.84 7.11
C GLY A 91 7.72 5.93 8.52
N SER A 92 8.01 5.00 9.43
CA SER A 92 7.45 4.98 10.79
C SER A 92 7.75 6.25 11.59
N ASP A 93 6.76 6.82 12.27
CA ASP A 93 6.87 8.07 13.01
C ASP A 93 7.04 7.82 14.52
N ALA A 94 8.20 8.24 15.07
CA ALA A 94 8.50 8.13 16.49
C ALA A 94 7.62 9.04 17.37
N THR A 95 7.03 10.10 16.81
CA THR A 95 6.24 11.06 17.58
C THR A 95 4.88 10.49 18.00
N ILE A 96 4.34 9.55 17.22
CA ILE A 96 3.06 8.89 17.54
C ILE A 96 3.24 7.59 18.32
N ALA A 97 4.46 7.06 18.41
CA ALA A 97 4.73 5.77 19.05
C ALA A 97 4.40 5.72 20.56
N PRO A 98 4.66 6.77 21.38
CA PRO A 98 4.40 6.73 22.81
C PRO A 98 2.97 6.32 23.16
N SER A 99 2.83 5.38 24.10
CA SER A 99 1.56 4.80 24.57
C SER A 99 0.85 3.87 23.60
N MET A 100 1.42 3.61 22.41
CA MET A 100 0.84 2.67 21.45
C MET A 100 1.14 1.23 21.84
N ARG A 101 0.18 0.35 21.57
CA ARG A 101 0.34 -1.11 21.68
C ARG A 101 0.98 -1.64 20.41
N VAL A 102 1.84 -2.63 20.57
CA VAL A 102 2.56 -3.27 19.47
C VAL A 102 2.54 -4.79 19.60
N THR A 103 2.81 -5.45 18.48
CA THR A 103 3.13 -6.87 18.43
C THR A 103 4.57 -7.03 17.95
N LEU A 104 5.38 -7.74 18.72
CA LEU A 104 6.73 -8.16 18.35
C LEU A 104 6.64 -9.59 17.80
N TRP A 105 7.11 -9.79 16.59
CA TRP A 105 7.03 -11.07 15.88
C TRP A 105 8.27 -11.91 16.17
N GLY A 106 8.30 -12.48 17.39
CA GLY A 106 9.42 -13.29 17.89
C GLY A 106 9.47 -14.69 17.33
N GLU A 107 10.60 -15.39 17.54
CA GLU A 107 10.84 -16.77 17.09
C GLU A 107 9.83 -17.78 17.68
N ASN A 108 9.35 -17.51 18.90
CA ASN A 108 8.39 -18.37 19.60
C ASN A 108 6.92 -17.97 19.33
N GLY A 109 6.69 -17.02 18.43
CA GLY A 109 5.38 -16.45 18.10
C GLY A 109 5.24 -14.99 18.49
N PRO A 110 4.06 -14.39 18.27
CA PRO A 110 3.83 -12.98 18.54
C PRO A 110 3.77 -12.68 20.05
N ILE A 111 4.43 -11.60 20.45
CA ILE A 111 4.45 -11.07 21.82
C ILE A 111 3.85 -9.69 21.83
N ASP A 112 2.96 -9.43 22.78
CA ASP A 112 2.40 -8.10 23.00
C ASP A 112 3.38 -7.20 23.75
N GLY A 113 3.48 -5.94 23.30
CA GLY A 113 4.28 -4.91 23.94
C GLY A 113 3.60 -3.54 23.89
N ILE A 114 4.21 -2.60 24.58
CA ILE A 114 3.76 -1.20 24.56
C ILE A 114 4.97 -0.28 24.37
N PHE A 115 4.81 0.79 23.60
CA PHE A 115 5.73 1.90 23.67
C PHE A 115 5.50 2.66 24.97
N GLY A 116 6.52 2.65 25.84
CA GLY A 116 6.47 3.31 27.15
C GLY A 116 6.41 4.83 27.00
N HIS A 117 5.73 5.49 27.94
CA HIS A 117 5.70 6.95 28.03
C HIS A 117 5.65 7.38 29.48
N PRO A 118 6.42 8.41 29.90
CA PRO A 118 6.39 8.90 31.28
C PRO A 118 5.02 9.52 31.62
N ALA A 119 4.61 9.36 32.88
CA ALA A 119 3.39 9.98 33.38
C ALA A 119 3.45 11.51 33.28
N ILE A 120 2.32 12.15 33.02
CA ILE A 120 2.21 13.61 32.91
C ILE A 120 2.77 14.34 34.12
N HIS A 121 2.66 13.76 35.32
CA HIS A 121 3.13 14.36 36.59
C HIS A 121 4.66 14.47 36.71
N ILE A 122 5.41 13.68 35.95
CA ILE A 122 6.87 13.67 35.96
C ILE A 122 7.49 14.12 34.64
N HIS A 123 6.65 14.52 33.68
CA HIS A 123 7.05 14.99 32.36
C HIS A 123 7.37 16.50 32.40
N TYR A 124 8.61 16.85 32.76
CA TYR A 124 9.01 18.24 32.97
C TYR A 124 9.31 19.04 31.70
N ARG A 125 9.38 18.41 30.56
CA ARG A 125 9.67 19.08 29.28
C ARG A 125 8.84 18.49 28.15
N LYS A 126 8.10 19.36 27.46
CA LYS A 126 7.48 19.04 26.15
C LYS A 126 8.59 18.95 25.09
N LYS A 127 9.28 17.80 25.02
CA LYS A 127 10.08 17.45 23.87
C LYS A 127 9.27 16.45 23.04
N GLU A 128 9.18 16.69 21.74
CA GLU A 128 8.62 15.69 20.84
C GLU A 128 9.43 14.40 20.97
N SER A 129 8.74 13.28 20.90
CA SER A 129 9.40 11.98 20.94
C SER A 129 10.22 11.80 19.67
N ASP A 130 11.44 11.33 19.84
CA ASP A 130 12.37 10.97 18.78
C ASP A 130 12.74 9.48 18.91
N LEU A 131 13.45 8.97 17.92
CA LEU A 131 13.84 7.56 17.88
C LEU A 131 14.68 7.14 19.12
N ASP A 132 15.52 8.05 19.64
CA ASP A 132 16.37 7.77 20.79
C ASP A 132 15.58 7.72 22.11
N SER A 133 14.45 8.42 22.18
CA SER A 133 13.62 8.52 23.38
C SER A 133 12.59 7.41 23.52
N ILE A 134 12.14 6.78 22.42
CA ILE A 134 11.14 5.72 22.46
C ILE A 134 11.77 4.38 22.87
N PHE A 135 10.95 3.54 23.52
CA PHE A 135 11.31 2.18 23.90
C PHE A 135 10.06 1.32 24.04
N ILE A 136 10.21 0.02 23.87
CA ILE A 136 9.13 -0.95 24.07
C ILE A 136 9.34 -1.71 25.37
N ASP A 137 8.25 -1.90 26.10
CA ASP A 137 8.15 -2.73 27.30
C ASP A 137 7.26 -3.94 26.98
N ILE A 138 7.74 -5.15 27.27
CA ILE A 138 7.02 -6.42 27.11
C ILE A 138 6.80 -7.13 28.45
N GLY A 139 7.07 -6.44 29.58
CA GLY A 139 6.95 -7.00 30.91
C GLY A 139 8.12 -7.89 31.35
N ALA A 140 9.23 -7.89 30.62
CA ALA A 140 10.44 -8.60 30.97
C ALA A 140 11.26 -7.83 32.02
N SER A 141 12.03 -8.53 32.85
CA SER A 141 12.86 -7.95 33.93
C SER A 141 14.35 -7.88 33.59
N SER A 142 14.75 -8.54 32.51
CA SER A 142 16.14 -8.58 32.05
C SER A 142 16.21 -8.81 30.53
N LYS A 143 17.40 -8.57 29.97
CA LYS A 143 17.70 -8.93 28.59
C LYS A 143 17.51 -10.43 28.34
N GLU A 144 17.93 -11.29 29.26
CA GLU A 144 17.77 -12.74 29.17
C GLU A 144 16.29 -13.16 29.12
N ASP A 145 15.43 -12.50 29.91
CA ASP A 145 13.99 -12.75 29.86
C ASP A 145 13.41 -12.44 28.46
N VAL A 146 13.81 -11.30 27.87
CA VAL A 146 13.39 -10.89 26.52
C VAL A 146 13.84 -11.95 25.48
N GLU A 147 15.10 -12.36 25.55
CA GLU A 147 15.66 -13.38 24.63
C GLU A 147 14.98 -14.74 24.82
N ASN A 148 14.67 -15.15 26.04
CA ASN A 148 13.92 -16.39 26.35
C ASN A 148 12.47 -16.34 25.80
N MET A 149 11.86 -15.16 25.71
CA MET A 149 10.56 -14.98 25.06
C MET A 149 10.67 -15.06 23.53
N GLY A 150 11.87 -15.18 22.96
CA GLY A 150 12.09 -15.31 21.51
C GLY A 150 12.27 -13.98 20.79
N ILE A 151 12.47 -12.88 21.53
CA ILE A 151 12.71 -11.54 20.96
C ILE A 151 14.21 -11.29 20.88
N LYS A 152 14.71 -10.94 19.70
CA LYS A 152 16.12 -10.66 19.41
C LYS A 152 16.27 -9.40 18.58
N VAL A 153 17.50 -8.92 18.44
CA VAL A 153 17.83 -7.87 17.46
C VAL A 153 17.43 -8.34 16.07
N GLY A 154 16.71 -7.50 15.34
CA GLY A 154 16.10 -7.84 14.04
C GLY A 154 14.67 -8.36 14.11
N THR A 155 14.10 -8.62 15.29
CA THR A 155 12.67 -8.92 15.43
C THR A 155 11.84 -7.75 14.90
N VAL A 156 10.90 -8.02 13.99
CA VAL A 156 9.99 -7.01 13.44
C VAL A 156 8.85 -6.71 14.41
N VAL A 157 8.43 -5.44 14.42
CA VAL A 157 7.40 -4.93 15.33
C VAL A 157 6.37 -4.13 14.54
N THR A 158 5.09 -4.42 14.74
CA THR A 158 3.96 -3.67 14.14
C THR A 158 3.09 -3.05 15.20
N PHE A 159 2.41 -1.95 14.87
CA PHE A 159 1.34 -1.44 15.71
C PHE A 159 0.19 -2.44 15.78
N LYS A 160 -0.50 -2.50 16.93
CA LYS A 160 -1.60 -3.45 17.20
C LYS A 160 -2.97 -2.79 17.01
N ASP A 161 -3.15 -2.09 15.92
CA ASP A 161 -4.43 -1.51 15.55
C ASP A 161 -5.16 -2.34 14.49
N GLN A 162 -6.48 -2.23 14.45
CA GLN A 162 -7.33 -3.02 13.58
C GLN A 162 -8.21 -2.13 12.72
N PHE A 163 -8.64 -2.72 11.60
CA PHE A 163 -9.64 -2.13 10.73
C PHE A 163 -10.96 -1.87 11.48
N MET A 164 -11.54 -0.69 11.22
CA MET A 164 -12.86 -0.33 11.70
C MET A 164 -13.62 0.52 10.68
N LYS A 165 -14.94 0.55 10.79
CA LYS A 165 -15.79 1.49 10.06
C LYS A 165 -15.94 2.76 10.89
N LEU A 166 -15.48 3.88 10.36
CA LEU A 166 -15.61 5.17 11.00
C LEU A 166 -16.83 5.90 10.45
N GLY A 167 -17.85 6.07 11.28
CA GLY A 167 -19.13 6.60 10.85
C GLY A 167 -19.78 5.72 9.76
N LYS A 168 -20.46 6.36 8.81
CA LYS A 168 -21.18 5.67 7.74
C LYS A 168 -20.30 5.42 6.51
N ASP A 169 -19.41 6.36 6.19
CA ASP A 169 -18.84 6.48 4.86
C ASP A 169 -17.32 6.25 4.81
N TYR A 170 -16.67 5.94 5.96
CA TYR A 170 -15.22 5.77 6.02
C TYR A 170 -14.78 4.39 6.48
N TYR A 171 -13.62 3.97 6.01
CA TYR A 171 -12.82 2.89 6.56
C TYR A 171 -11.60 3.49 7.25
N THR A 172 -11.23 2.94 8.40
CA THR A 172 -10.09 3.38 9.19
C THR A 172 -9.30 2.17 9.68
N GLY A 173 -7.99 2.30 9.75
CA GLY A 173 -7.08 1.28 10.26
C GLY A 173 -5.63 1.65 9.97
N ARG A 174 -4.71 0.87 10.48
CA ARG A 174 -3.33 0.95 10.02
C ARG A 174 -3.18 0.34 8.63
N ALA A 175 -2.13 0.72 7.92
CA ALA A 175 -1.72 0.10 6.65
C ALA A 175 -2.80 0.11 5.54
N LEU A 176 -3.67 1.12 5.53
CA LEU A 176 -4.45 1.44 4.33
C LEU A 176 -3.50 1.88 3.21
N ASP A 177 -2.40 2.52 3.55
CA ASP A 177 -1.21 2.69 2.74
C ASP A 177 -0.41 1.38 2.70
N ASN A 178 -0.30 0.69 1.55
CA ASN A 178 -1.21 0.77 0.39
C ASN A 178 -1.94 -0.56 0.19
N ARG A 179 -2.26 -1.23 1.32
CA ARG A 179 -3.01 -2.50 1.29
C ARG A 179 -4.43 -2.31 0.80
N ILE A 180 -4.97 -1.07 0.89
CA ILE A 180 -6.22 -0.73 0.23
C ILE A 180 -6.08 -0.79 -1.30
N GLY A 181 -4.92 -0.42 -1.84
CA GLY A 181 -4.58 -0.58 -3.25
C GLY A 181 -4.54 -2.05 -3.66
N GLY A 182 -3.83 -2.88 -2.87
CA GLY A 182 -3.81 -4.34 -3.07
C GLY A 182 -5.22 -4.96 -3.07
N PHE A 183 -6.11 -4.48 -2.18
CA PHE A 183 -7.53 -4.84 -2.21
C PHE A 183 -8.23 -4.36 -3.50
N MET A 184 -8.00 -3.12 -3.93
CA MET A 184 -8.66 -2.53 -5.10
C MET A 184 -8.32 -3.29 -6.38
N ILE A 185 -7.05 -3.65 -6.60
CA ILE A 185 -6.63 -4.41 -7.79
C ILE A 185 -7.18 -5.85 -7.78
N ALA A 186 -7.27 -6.49 -6.61
CA ALA A 186 -7.92 -7.80 -6.47
C ALA A 186 -9.42 -7.72 -6.80
N GLU A 187 -10.12 -6.66 -6.38
CA GLU A 187 -11.51 -6.39 -6.74
C GLU A 187 -11.71 -6.14 -8.24
N VAL A 188 -10.75 -5.49 -8.91
CA VAL A 188 -10.76 -5.33 -10.38
C VAL A 188 -10.69 -6.70 -11.05
N ALA A 189 -9.77 -7.58 -10.65
CA ALA A 189 -9.65 -8.94 -11.18
C ALA A 189 -10.94 -9.75 -10.95
N ARG A 190 -11.50 -9.70 -9.74
CA ARG A 190 -12.78 -10.34 -9.42
C ARG A 190 -13.89 -9.88 -10.36
N ARG A 191 -14.02 -8.56 -10.56
CA ARG A 191 -15.08 -8.00 -11.43
C ARG A 191 -14.90 -8.35 -12.89
N LEU A 192 -13.67 -8.42 -13.39
CA LEU A 192 -13.39 -8.90 -14.75
C LEU A 192 -13.86 -10.35 -14.91
N LYS A 193 -13.48 -11.22 -14.00
CA LYS A 193 -13.86 -12.65 -14.02
C LYS A 193 -15.36 -12.86 -13.90
N GLU A 194 -15.99 -12.28 -12.88
CA GLU A 194 -17.44 -12.48 -12.61
C GLU A 194 -18.35 -11.87 -13.68
N LYS A 195 -17.89 -10.85 -14.42
CA LYS A 195 -18.63 -10.30 -15.56
C LYS A 195 -18.27 -10.95 -16.89
N GLY A 196 -17.44 -11.99 -16.89
CA GLY A 196 -17.03 -12.71 -18.10
C GLY A 196 -16.35 -11.76 -19.11
N LYS A 197 -15.50 -10.83 -18.64
CA LYS A 197 -14.81 -9.89 -19.52
C LYS A 197 -13.50 -10.50 -20.01
N GLU A 198 -13.44 -10.68 -21.32
CA GLU A 198 -12.21 -11.07 -22.00
C GLU A 198 -11.37 -9.82 -22.31
N LEU A 199 -10.10 -9.90 -21.99
CA LEU A 199 -9.11 -8.87 -22.32
C LEU A 199 -8.28 -9.36 -23.52
N PRO A 200 -8.02 -8.50 -24.52
CA PRO A 200 -7.28 -8.92 -25.71
C PRO A 200 -5.77 -9.09 -25.43
N TYR A 201 -5.31 -8.83 -24.22
CA TYR A 201 -3.92 -8.84 -23.79
C TYR A 201 -3.77 -9.64 -22.49
N LYS A 202 -2.52 -9.88 -22.11
CA LYS A 202 -2.15 -10.53 -20.84
C LYS A 202 -2.15 -9.49 -19.72
N LEU A 203 -3.05 -9.63 -18.74
CA LEU A 203 -3.10 -8.77 -17.56
C LEU A 203 -2.36 -9.40 -16.40
N TYR A 204 -1.45 -8.65 -15.81
CA TYR A 204 -0.78 -8.95 -14.55
C TYR A 204 -1.37 -8.07 -13.45
N VAL A 205 -1.86 -8.69 -12.40
CA VAL A 205 -2.35 -8.03 -11.19
C VAL A 205 -1.26 -8.21 -10.13
N VAL A 206 -0.52 -7.16 -9.83
CA VAL A 206 0.72 -7.23 -9.04
C VAL A 206 0.51 -6.60 -7.68
N ASN A 207 0.84 -7.33 -6.61
CA ASN A 207 0.90 -6.84 -5.24
C ASN A 207 2.38 -6.84 -4.83
N SER A 208 3.08 -5.72 -5.06
CA SER A 208 4.53 -5.59 -4.88
C SER A 208 4.92 -5.49 -3.42
N VAL A 209 6.18 -5.79 -3.10
CA VAL A 209 6.74 -5.71 -1.75
C VAL A 209 7.73 -4.56 -1.63
N GLN A 210 8.02 -4.12 -0.39
CA GLN A 210 9.12 -3.20 -0.08
C GLN A 210 9.05 -1.85 -0.83
N GLU A 211 7.85 -1.33 -1.05
CA GLU A 211 7.67 0.03 -1.57
C GLU A 211 8.25 1.05 -0.59
N GLU A 212 7.90 0.91 0.68
CA GLU A 212 8.17 1.80 1.81
C GLU A 212 9.66 2.05 2.11
N ILE A 213 10.54 1.23 1.51
CA ILE A 213 12.00 1.36 1.63
C ILE A 213 12.68 1.63 0.28
N GLY A 214 11.91 2.08 -0.72
CA GLY A 214 12.41 2.56 -2.00
C GLY A 214 12.04 1.74 -3.22
N LEU A 215 10.76 1.35 -3.36
CA LEU A 215 10.13 0.80 -4.56
C LEU A 215 10.76 -0.54 -5.03
N ARG A 216 11.25 -1.37 -4.10
CA ARG A 216 12.13 -2.51 -4.44
C ARG A 216 11.41 -3.60 -5.23
N GLY A 217 10.20 -3.99 -4.80
CA GLY A 217 9.38 -5.00 -5.47
C GLY A 217 9.01 -4.57 -6.88
N ALA A 218 8.56 -3.33 -7.05
CA ALA A 218 8.24 -2.77 -8.36
C ALA A 218 9.45 -2.73 -9.30
N GLN A 219 10.64 -2.36 -8.80
CA GLN A 219 11.87 -2.39 -9.58
C GLN A 219 12.22 -3.80 -10.08
N MET A 220 12.02 -4.83 -9.26
CA MET A 220 12.32 -6.22 -9.63
C MET A 220 11.27 -6.79 -10.58
N ILE A 221 9.99 -6.61 -10.25
CA ILE A 221 8.91 -7.22 -11.00
C ILE A 221 8.72 -6.62 -12.39
N THR A 222 8.93 -5.31 -12.54
CA THR A 222 8.85 -4.68 -13.86
C THR A 222 9.92 -5.19 -14.82
N GLN A 223 11.13 -5.53 -14.33
CA GLN A 223 12.19 -6.13 -15.14
C GLN A 223 11.86 -7.58 -15.54
N SER A 224 11.17 -8.31 -14.67
CA SER A 224 10.77 -9.70 -14.90
C SER A 224 9.61 -9.79 -15.89
N ILE A 225 8.56 -9.00 -15.72
CA ILE A 225 7.36 -8.99 -16.57
C ILE A 225 7.65 -8.28 -17.89
N LYS A 226 8.37 -7.16 -17.88
CA LYS A 226 8.59 -6.25 -19.03
C LYS A 226 7.27 -5.80 -19.64
N PRO A 227 6.43 -5.06 -18.91
CA PRO A 227 5.11 -4.67 -19.35
C PRO A 227 5.16 -3.63 -20.48
N ASN A 228 4.11 -3.61 -21.31
CA ASN A 228 3.89 -2.58 -22.32
C ASN A 228 3.15 -1.36 -21.74
N VAL A 229 2.38 -1.57 -20.67
CA VAL A 229 1.59 -0.55 -19.97
C VAL A 229 1.51 -0.89 -18.49
N ALA A 230 1.55 0.12 -17.63
CA ALA A 230 1.34 -0.06 -16.20
C ALA A 230 0.35 0.98 -15.64
N ILE A 231 -0.61 0.52 -14.86
CA ILE A 231 -1.56 1.33 -14.09
C ILE A 231 -1.27 1.07 -12.62
N ILE A 232 -0.72 2.05 -11.95
CA ILE A 232 -0.37 1.96 -10.54
C ILE A 232 -1.46 2.66 -9.73
N THR A 233 -1.87 2.04 -8.62
CA THR A 233 -2.73 2.68 -7.64
C THR A 233 -2.01 2.74 -6.31
N ASP A 234 -2.05 3.92 -5.71
CA ASP A 234 -1.45 4.21 -4.43
C ASP A 234 -2.34 5.17 -3.66
N VAL A 235 -1.93 5.64 -2.51
CA VAL A 235 -2.62 6.67 -1.74
C VAL A 235 -2.01 8.05 -2.02
N CYS A 236 -2.71 9.11 -1.65
CA CYS A 236 -2.19 10.47 -1.59
C CYS A 236 -2.82 11.21 -0.41
N HIS A 237 -2.19 12.30 0.03
CA HIS A 237 -2.72 13.10 1.13
C HIS A 237 -4.12 13.64 0.83
N GLU A 238 -5.07 13.36 1.71
CA GLU A 238 -6.36 14.03 1.77
C GLU A 238 -6.16 15.40 2.44
N THR A 239 -6.54 16.47 1.79
CA THR A 239 -6.11 17.82 2.18
C THR A 239 -7.22 18.71 2.75
N SER A 240 -8.42 18.17 2.94
CA SER A 240 -9.51 18.93 3.59
C SER A 240 -9.45 18.88 5.12
N SER A 241 -8.63 17.99 5.68
CA SER A 241 -8.44 17.90 7.12
C SER A 241 -7.61 19.06 7.69
N PRO A 242 -7.77 19.42 8.98
CA PRO A 242 -7.05 20.55 9.58
C PRO A 242 -5.52 20.45 9.58
N CYS A 243 -4.97 19.26 9.27
CA CYS A 243 -3.53 19.02 9.23
C CYS A 243 -2.83 19.59 8.00
N TYR A 244 -3.58 19.98 6.94
CA TYR A 244 -3.04 20.35 5.64
C TYR A 244 -3.43 21.75 5.22
N THR A 245 -2.64 22.30 4.28
CA THR A 245 -2.91 23.55 3.62
C THR A 245 -3.03 23.29 2.12
N ALA A 246 -4.24 23.30 1.57
CA ALA A 246 -4.51 22.95 0.18
C ALA A 246 -3.69 23.76 -0.85
N SER A 247 -3.37 25.02 -0.57
CA SER A 247 -2.52 25.83 -1.45
C SER A 247 -1.06 25.36 -1.55
N LYS A 248 -0.61 24.50 -0.63
CA LYS A 248 0.73 23.90 -0.64
C LYS A 248 0.69 22.46 -1.17
N GLU A 249 -0.29 21.67 -0.71
CA GLU A 249 -0.35 20.24 -0.94
C GLU A 249 -1.25 19.84 -2.13
N GLY A 250 -1.95 20.81 -2.72
CA GLY A 250 -3.03 20.54 -3.68
C GLY A 250 -4.38 20.37 -2.98
N GLU A 251 -5.44 20.25 -3.75
CA GLU A 251 -6.79 20.03 -3.22
C GLU A 251 -7.28 18.63 -3.59
N HIS A 252 -7.25 17.73 -2.61
CA HIS A 252 -7.69 16.34 -2.74
C HIS A 252 -8.65 16.03 -1.60
N ILE A 253 -9.92 15.90 -1.91
CA ILE A 253 -11.02 15.81 -0.94
C ILE A 253 -11.60 14.41 -0.91
N ALA A 254 -11.72 13.82 0.26
CA ALA A 254 -12.36 12.52 0.44
C ALA A 254 -13.83 12.56 -0.01
N GLY A 255 -14.27 11.53 -0.75
CA GLY A 255 -15.60 11.44 -1.33
C GLY A 255 -15.75 12.09 -2.71
N GLN A 256 -14.70 12.68 -3.26
CA GLN A 256 -14.70 13.33 -4.58
C GLN A 256 -14.09 12.46 -5.70
N GLY A 257 -13.75 11.22 -5.40
CA GLY A 257 -13.14 10.27 -6.34
C GLY A 257 -11.62 10.19 -6.26
N GLY A 258 -11.06 9.21 -6.98
CA GLY A 258 -9.62 9.02 -7.07
C GLY A 258 -8.89 10.19 -7.73
N VAL A 259 -7.60 10.30 -7.48
CA VAL A 259 -6.74 11.40 -7.97
C VAL A 259 -5.89 10.92 -9.14
N VAL A 260 -6.01 11.55 -10.30
CA VAL A 260 -5.22 11.25 -11.50
C VAL A 260 -4.07 12.24 -11.60
N THR A 261 -2.88 11.79 -11.23
CA THR A 261 -1.70 12.63 -11.13
C THR A 261 -1.10 12.98 -12.50
N ARG A 262 -0.55 14.17 -12.63
CA ARG A 262 0.40 14.56 -13.69
C ARG A 262 1.79 14.69 -13.10
N ALA A 263 2.74 13.88 -13.59
CA ALA A 263 4.12 13.89 -13.16
C ALA A 263 5.03 13.49 -14.32
N PRO A 264 6.36 13.69 -14.24
CA PRO A 264 7.30 13.20 -15.27
C PRO A 264 7.20 11.69 -15.53
N ALA A 265 6.97 10.89 -14.48
CA ALA A 265 6.79 9.44 -14.59
C ALA A 265 5.43 9.04 -15.19
N VAL A 266 4.45 9.95 -15.23
CA VAL A 266 3.10 9.66 -15.73
C VAL A 266 3.01 9.95 -17.23
N HIS A 267 2.73 8.91 -18.02
CA HIS A 267 2.65 9.02 -19.48
C HIS A 267 1.40 9.77 -19.93
N ASN A 268 1.56 10.89 -20.65
CA ASN A 268 0.45 11.79 -20.99
C ASN A 268 -0.67 11.15 -21.82
N LYS A 269 -0.36 10.29 -22.80
CA LYS A 269 -1.39 9.60 -23.61
C LYS A 269 -2.19 8.61 -22.77
N LEU A 270 -1.52 7.84 -21.87
CA LEU A 270 -2.20 6.91 -20.98
C LEU A 270 -3.04 7.65 -19.94
N ARG A 271 -2.50 8.72 -19.36
CA ARG A 271 -3.27 9.60 -18.46
C ARG A 271 -4.52 10.16 -19.14
N LYS A 272 -4.40 10.58 -20.40
CA LYS A 272 -5.56 11.07 -21.18
C LYS A 272 -6.60 9.96 -21.34
N LEU A 273 -6.20 8.72 -21.64
CA LEU A 273 -7.11 7.58 -21.74
C LEU A 273 -7.89 7.35 -20.42
N VAL A 274 -7.21 7.45 -19.27
CA VAL A 274 -7.85 7.35 -17.94
C VAL A 274 -8.88 8.44 -17.75
N ILE A 275 -8.53 9.70 -18.02
CA ILE A 275 -9.43 10.86 -17.87
C ILE A 275 -10.63 10.76 -18.82
N ASP A 276 -10.40 10.44 -20.08
CA ASP A 276 -11.47 10.25 -21.07
C ASP A 276 -12.42 9.11 -20.65
N THR A 277 -11.86 8.04 -20.07
CA THR A 277 -12.64 6.93 -19.51
C THR A 277 -13.49 7.38 -18.33
N ALA A 278 -12.91 8.13 -17.39
CA ALA A 278 -13.65 8.67 -16.25
C ALA A 278 -14.84 9.55 -16.71
N ASN A 279 -14.58 10.48 -17.62
CA ASN A 279 -15.60 11.39 -18.18
C ASN A 279 -16.72 10.61 -18.91
N LYS A 280 -16.36 9.67 -19.80
CA LYS A 280 -17.32 8.83 -20.56
C LYS A 280 -18.19 8.00 -19.64
N LYS A 281 -17.62 7.47 -18.55
CA LYS A 281 -18.31 6.61 -17.58
C LYS A 281 -18.93 7.39 -16.41
N LYS A 282 -18.74 8.70 -16.37
CA LYS A 282 -19.20 9.59 -15.27
C LYS A 282 -18.69 9.11 -13.91
N ILE A 283 -17.41 8.71 -13.86
CA ILE A 283 -16.74 8.32 -12.62
C ILE A 283 -16.09 9.58 -12.04
N PRO A 284 -16.39 9.95 -10.80
CA PRO A 284 -15.74 11.08 -10.13
C PRO A 284 -14.22 10.87 -10.03
N PHE A 285 -13.47 11.94 -10.30
CA PHE A 285 -12.01 11.96 -10.14
C PHE A 285 -11.52 13.38 -9.89
N GLN A 286 -10.34 13.48 -9.33
CA GLN A 286 -9.64 14.73 -9.03
C GLN A 286 -8.30 14.77 -9.77
N LEU A 287 -7.64 15.92 -9.81
CA LEU A 287 -6.37 16.11 -10.50
C LEU A 287 -5.29 16.54 -9.52
N ALA A 288 -4.10 15.96 -9.67
CA ALA A 288 -2.90 16.36 -8.95
C ALA A 288 -1.73 16.61 -9.90
N ALA A 289 -0.71 17.26 -9.37
CA ALA A 289 0.58 17.41 -10.03
C ALA A 289 1.73 17.11 -9.08
N SER A 290 2.76 16.43 -9.60
CA SER A 290 4.03 16.22 -8.92
C SER A 290 5.18 16.62 -9.85
N SER A 291 6.21 17.28 -9.31
CA SER A 291 7.24 17.92 -10.16
C SER A 291 8.46 17.05 -10.45
N THR A 292 8.86 16.18 -9.53
CA THR A 292 10.10 15.38 -9.62
C THR A 292 9.86 13.89 -9.61
N SER A 293 9.17 13.40 -8.60
CA SER A 293 8.83 12.00 -8.43
C SER A 293 7.39 11.90 -7.99
N THR A 294 6.77 10.75 -8.16
CA THR A 294 5.43 10.48 -7.61
C THR A 294 5.51 10.05 -6.14
N GLY A 295 6.68 9.56 -5.71
CA GLY A 295 6.85 8.93 -4.40
C GLY A 295 6.12 7.59 -4.29
N THR A 296 5.88 6.91 -5.42
CA THR A 296 5.14 5.65 -5.53
C THR A 296 5.83 4.70 -6.51
N ASP A 297 5.41 3.46 -6.55
CA ASP A 297 5.89 2.45 -7.49
C ASP A 297 5.77 2.86 -8.97
N THR A 298 4.99 3.89 -9.29
CA THR A 298 4.92 4.48 -10.64
C THR A 298 6.29 4.87 -11.18
N ASP A 299 7.16 5.43 -10.34
CA ASP A 299 8.50 5.85 -10.76
C ASP A 299 9.36 4.64 -11.15
N ALA A 300 9.24 3.53 -10.44
CA ALA A 300 9.97 2.30 -10.75
C ALA A 300 9.51 1.69 -12.08
N PHE A 301 8.21 1.65 -12.34
CA PHE A 301 7.68 1.17 -13.61
C PHE A 301 8.06 2.09 -14.78
N ALA A 302 7.83 3.40 -14.64
CA ALA A 302 8.02 4.37 -15.71
C ALA A 302 9.46 4.41 -16.24
N TYR A 303 10.44 4.29 -15.35
CA TYR A 303 11.86 4.43 -15.71
C TYR A 303 12.59 3.09 -15.93
N SER A 304 11.85 1.99 -16.06
CA SER A 304 12.39 0.67 -16.34
C SER A 304 12.24 0.27 -17.83
N ASN A 305 13.02 -0.70 -18.28
CA ASN A 305 12.91 -1.34 -19.61
C ASN A 305 12.90 -0.36 -20.80
N GLY A 306 13.58 0.76 -20.69
CA GLY A 306 13.60 1.80 -21.74
C GLY A 306 12.37 2.73 -21.73
N GLY A 307 11.59 2.68 -20.68
CA GLY A 307 10.40 3.51 -20.46
C GLY A 307 9.09 2.75 -20.66
N VAL A 308 8.39 2.47 -19.56
CA VAL A 308 7.07 1.84 -19.58
C VAL A 308 6.01 2.94 -19.45
N PRO A 309 5.08 3.09 -20.42
CA PRO A 309 3.94 3.98 -20.27
C PRO A 309 3.16 3.66 -18.98
N SER A 310 3.28 4.53 -17.98
CA SER A 310 2.73 4.34 -16.63
C SER A 310 1.75 5.45 -16.29
N VAL A 311 0.76 5.16 -15.46
CA VAL A 311 -0.19 6.12 -14.90
C VAL A 311 -0.44 5.83 -13.42
N LEU A 312 -0.56 6.89 -12.64
CA LEU A 312 -0.89 6.83 -11.22
C LEU A 312 -2.34 7.29 -11.01
N ILE A 313 -3.10 6.46 -10.31
CA ILE A 313 -4.46 6.73 -9.82
C ILE A 313 -4.43 6.58 -8.30
N SER A 314 -4.38 7.69 -7.58
CA SER A 314 -4.24 7.66 -6.12
C SER A 314 -5.59 7.72 -5.40
N LEU A 315 -5.63 7.17 -4.20
CA LEU A 315 -6.77 7.24 -3.29
C LEU A 315 -6.52 8.31 -2.22
N PRO A 316 -7.38 9.32 -2.04
CA PRO A 316 -7.23 10.28 -0.94
C PRO A 316 -7.26 9.58 0.43
N LEU A 317 -6.19 9.73 1.19
CA LEU A 317 -5.97 9.12 2.51
C LEU A 317 -5.70 10.20 3.55
N LYS A 318 -6.44 10.14 4.67
CA LYS A 318 -6.17 10.97 5.85
C LYS A 318 -5.18 10.27 6.76
N TYR A 319 -4.31 11.05 7.39
CA TYR A 319 -3.44 10.57 8.47
C TYR A 319 -2.46 9.46 8.04
N MET A 320 -1.90 9.59 6.84
CA MET A 320 -0.92 8.67 6.27
C MET A 320 0.22 8.37 7.26
N HIS A 321 0.69 7.13 7.26
CA HIS A 321 1.74 6.61 8.15
C HIS A 321 1.40 6.68 9.65
N THR A 322 0.08 6.62 9.97
CA THR A 322 -0.39 6.52 11.36
C THR A 322 -1.21 5.24 11.56
N THR A 323 -1.62 4.97 12.79
CA THR A 323 -2.47 3.82 13.12
C THR A 323 -3.95 4.03 12.78
N CYS A 324 -4.33 5.24 12.37
CA CYS A 324 -5.72 5.63 12.08
C CYS A 324 -5.89 6.22 10.67
N GLU A 325 -5.15 5.71 9.72
CA GLU A 325 -5.35 6.04 8.32
C GLU A 325 -6.81 5.88 7.91
N THR A 326 -7.33 6.79 7.11
CA THR A 326 -8.77 6.85 6.87
C THR A 326 -9.08 7.21 5.41
N VAL A 327 -9.91 6.38 4.76
CA VAL A 327 -10.35 6.56 3.36
C VAL A 327 -11.87 6.57 3.23
N HIS A 328 -12.38 7.28 2.23
CA HIS A 328 -13.79 7.30 1.92
C HIS A 328 -14.19 6.08 1.06
N LYS A 329 -15.27 5.40 1.41
CA LYS A 329 -15.74 4.18 0.73
C LYS A 329 -16.05 4.39 -0.75
N ASP A 330 -16.66 5.52 -1.09
CA ASP A 330 -17.00 5.83 -2.48
C ASP A 330 -15.76 6.07 -3.34
N ASP A 331 -14.68 6.60 -2.78
CA ASP A 331 -13.43 6.78 -3.52
C ASP A 331 -12.78 5.44 -3.83
N VAL A 332 -12.79 4.48 -2.88
CA VAL A 332 -12.36 3.09 -3.12
C VAL A 332 -13.14 2.49 -4.28
N GLU A 333 -14.47 2.60 -4.25
CA GLU A 333 -15.33 2.09 -5.34
C GLU A 333 -15.07 2.80 -6.68
N ASN A 334 -14.82 4.12 -6.66
CA ASN A 334 -14.56 4.91 -7.86
C ASN A 334 -13.21 4.59 -8.49
N VAL A 335 -12.15 4.37 -7.69
CA VAL A 335 -10.84 3.93 -8.18
C VAL A 335 -10.94 2.54 -8.82
N ILE A 336 -11.61 1.58 -8.16
CA ILE A 336 -11.87 0.26 -8.74
C ILE A 336 -12.60 0.37 -10.09
N LYS A 337 -13.67 1.19 -10.18
CA LYS A 337 -14.41 1.41 -11.43
C LYS A 337 -13.54 2.05 -12.50
N LEU A 338 -12.68 2.99 -12.13
CA LEU A 338 -11.82 3.71 -13.07
C LEU A 338 -10.78 2.76 -13.67
N ILE A 339 -10.06 2.00 -12.83
CA ILE A 339 -9.09 0.99 -13.30
C ILE A 339 -9.80 -0.04 -14.19
N TYR A 340 -10.91 -0.62 -13.72
CA TYR A 340 -11.69 -1.61 -14.46
C TYR A 340 -12.11 -1.12 -15.86
N ASN A 341 -12.66 0.09 -15.96
CA ASN A 341 -13.10 0.62 -17.25
C ASN A 341 -11.93 1.09 -18.13
N THR A 342 -10.83 1.52 -17.56
CA THR A 342 -9.60 1.84 -18.30
C THR A 342 -9.03 0.59 -18.97
N LEU A 343 -8.95 -0.53 -18.24
CA LEU A 343 -8.52 -1.82 -18.80
C LEU A 343 -9.38 -2.23 -20.01
N LEU A 344 -10.71 -2.06 -19.95
CA LEU A 344 -11.60 -2.40 -21.07
C LEU A 344 -11.45 -1.46 -22.30
N ASN A 345 -10.74 -0.35 -22.16
CA ASN A 345 -10.45 0.61 -23.24
C ASN A 345 -9.01 0.49 -23.79
N ILE A 346 -8.19 -0.41 -23.23
CA ILE A 346 -6.86 -0.73 -23.77
C ILE A 346 -7.02 -1.84 -24.82
N GLU A 347 -6.44 -1.65 -25.98
CA GLU A 347 -6.40 -2.62 -27.09
C GLU A 347 -5.02 -3.30 -27.14
N GLU A 348 -4.93 -4.49 -27.70
CA GLU A 348 -3.69 -5.28 -27.80
C GLU A 348 -2.54 -4.55 -28.48
N ASN A 349 -2.85 -3.65 -29.41
CA ASN A 349 -1.85 -2.90 -30.17
C ASN A 349 -1.85 -1.40 -29.82
N HIS A 350 -2.35 -1.05 -28.64
CA HIS A 350 -2.41 0.35 -28.23
C HIS A 350 -1.03 0.99 -28.20
N ASN A 351 -0.81 1.99 -29.06
CA ASN A 351 0.48 2.62 -29.23
C ASN A 351 0.57 3.92 -28.44
N PHE A 352 1.36 3.89 -27.37
CA PHE A 352 1.61 5.07 -26.53
C PHE A 352 2.82 5.91 -26.97
N LYS A 353 3.56 5.55 -28.03
CA LYS A 353 4.67 6.37 -28.55
C LYS A 353 4.17 7.75 -28.99
N TYR A 354 4.96 8.80 -28.74
CA TYR A 354 4.54 10.17 -29.03
C TYR A 354 4.50 10.50 -30.54
N ASN A 355 5.29 9.81 -31.32
CA ASN A 355 5.43 10.03 -32.77
C ASN A 355 4.78 8.94 -33.63
N ALA A 356 3.80 8.26 -33.09
CA ALA A 356 3.07 7.19 -33.77
C ALA A 356 1.66 7.63 -34.17
#